data_c26a88960a52ccaab3297b8eb4e07e0f
#
_entry.id   c26a88960a52ccaab3297b8eb4e07e0f
#
_cell.length_a   1.000
_cell.length_b   1.000
_cell.length_c   1.000
_cell.angle_alpha   90.00
_cell.angle_beta   90.00
_cell.angle_gamma   90.00
#
_symmetry.space_group_name_H-M   'P 1'
#
loop_
_entity.id
_entity.type
_entity.pdbx_description
1 polymer ?
#
loop_
_entity_poly.entity_id
_entity_poly.type
_entity_poly.pdbx_seq_one_letter_code
_entity_poly.pdbx_strand_id
1 'polypeptide(L)'
;VRVVAALAVLPLALSALACNEGPAEDALAIADQEIAAARPELERYAPGELAALEAAVKLARAQVTQGHYTEALKEAQAMPARVRAALAVAAGRKEEEAAVWKGLAESVPRLQETIATRIAWLTGAQRLPRGMDEAGFAAGRAELESLKGAWAGASAAFRGGDVATAVRTGREVQDKSEVLATRLGLALSSISGPIPGRSP
;
A
#
# COMPACT_ATOMS: atom_id res chain seq x y z
N VAL A 1 13.55 -10.67 85.83
CA VAL A 1 12.52 -10.84 84.80
C VAL A 1 12.76 -9.80 83.72
N ARG A 2 13.26 -10.18 82.56
CA ARG A 2 13.48 -9.32 81.39
C ARG A 2 12.56 -9.80 80.31
N VAL A 3 11.60 -8.98 79.89
CA VAL A 3 10.72 -9.18 78.77
C VAL A 3 11.42 -8.59 77.54
N VAL A 4 11.71 -9.41 76.58
CA VAL A 4 12.24 -9.02 75.27
C VAL A 4 11.07 -8.82 74.33
N ALA A 5 10.78 -7.59 73.96
CA ALA A 5 9.81 -7.24 72.95
C ALA A 5 10.43 -7.41 71.54
N ALA A 6 10.00 -8.41 70.79
CA ALA A 6 10.37 -8.56 69.41
C ALA A 6 9.54 -7.65 68.51
N LEU A 7 10.19 -6.69 67.87
CA LEU A 7 9.59 -5.83 66.81
C LEU A 7 9.46 -6.68 65.52
N ALA A 8 8.26 -6.99 65.12
CA ALA A 8 7.95 -7.47 63.79
C ALA A 8 7.80 -6.26 62.87
N VAL A 9 8.84 -5.95 62.11
CA VAL A 9 8.75 -5.00 60.96
C VAL A 9 8.31 -5.78 59.74
N LEU A 10 7.07 -5.53 59.35
CA LEU A 10 6.37 -6.15 58.23
C LEU A 10 6.83 -5.52 56.91
N PRO A 11 7.02 -6.27 55.84
CA PRO A 11 7.36 -5.71 54.53
C PRO A 11 6.10 -5.20 53.85
N LEU A 12 5.85 -3.87 53.98
CA LEU A 12 4.74 -3.19 53.28
C LEU A 12 5.17 -2.61 51.92
N ALA A 13 6.30 -3.06 51.35
CA ALA A 13 6.88 -2.44 50.17
C ALA A 13 6.58 -3.16 48.85
N LEU A 14 5.83 -4.28 48.84
CA LEU A 14 5.58 -5.04 47.60
C LEU A 14 4.26 -4.71 46.91
N SER A 15 3.39 -3.89 47.45
CA SER A 15 2.04 -3.66 46.89
C SER A 15 1.94 -2.53 45.87
N ALA A 16 3.00 -1.77 45.65
CA ALA A 16 2.95 -0.63 44.72
C ALA A 16 3.26 -1.00 43.24
N LEU A 17 3.82 -2.19 43.00
CA LEU A 17 4.19 -2.66 41.64
C LEU A 17 3.03 -3.31 40.89
N ALA A 18 2.04 -3.83 41.59
CA ALA A 18 0.86 -4.52 40.98
C ALA A 18 -0.22 -3.55 40.48
N CYS A 19 -0.16 -2.25 40.79
CA CYS A 19 -1.24 -1.31 40.45
C CYS A 19 -1.34 -0.92 38.97
N ASN A 20 -0.32 -1.18 38.17
CA ASN A 20 -0.30 -0.75 36.74
C ASN A 20 -0.34 -1.92 35.74
N GLU A 21 -0.35 -3.18 36.18
CA GLU A 21 -0.40 -4.36 35.29
C GLU A 21 -1.73 -4.38 34.51
N GLY A 22 -2.87 -4.40 35.19
CA GLY A 22 -4.19 -4.37 34.54
C GLY A 22 -4.38 -3.18 33.59
N PRO A 23 -4.12 -1.93 34.03
CA PRO A 23 -4.16 -0.79 33.13
C PRO A 23 -3.25 -0.87 31.91
N ALA A 24 -2.06 -1.50 32.02
CA ALA A 24 -1.16 -1.66 30.89
C ALA A 24 -1.70 -2.71 29.89
N GLU A 25 -2.25 -3.82 30.38
CA GLU A 25 -2.87 -4.83 29.54
C GLU A 25 -4.12 -4.30 28.83
N ASP A 26 -4.98 -3.57 29.53
CA ASP A 26 -6.16 -2.94 28.94
C ASP A 26 -5.78 -1.94 27.85
N ALA A 27 -4.78 -1.10 28.10
CA ALA A 27 -4.30 -0.14 27.11
C ALA A 27 -3.70 -0.84 25.87
N LEU A 28 -2.98 -1.95 26.05
CA LEU A 28 -2.46 -2.77 24.94
C LEU A 28 -3.58 -3.44 24.15
N ALA A 29 -4.63 -3.91 24.81
CA ALA A 29 -5.80 -4.47 24.12
C ALA A 29 -6.50 -3.42 23.23
N ILE A 30 -6.63 -2.18 23.73
CA ILE A 30 -7.16 -1.07 22.93
C ILE A 30 -6.23 -0.76 21.74
N ALA A 31 -4.92 -0.71 21.96
CA ALA A 31 -3.95 -0.48 20.90
C ALA A 31 -4.04 -1.53 19.78
N ASP A 32 -4.18 -2.81 20.14
CA ASP A 32 -4.38 -3.90 19.19
C ASP A 32 -5.65 -3.72 18.35
N GLN A 33 -6.75 -3.35 18.99
CA GLN A 33 -8.02 -3.11 18.29
C GLN A 33 -7.91 -1.95 17.29
N GLU A 34 -7.26 -0.86 17.68
CA GLU A 34 -7.06 0.30 16.79
C GLU A 34 -6.15 -0.06 15.61
N ILE A 35 -5.06 -0.79 15.83
CA ILE A 35 -4.16 -1.25 14.77
C ILE A 35 -4.91 -2.22 13.85
N ALA A 36 -5.69 -3.15 14.39
CA ALA A 36 -6.49 -4.08 13.61
C ALA A 36 -7.51 -3.36 12.72
N ALA A 37 -8.17 -2.32 13.24
CA ALA A 37 -9.10 -1.50 12.47
C ALA A 37 -8.41 -0.70 11.36
N ALA A 38 -7.20 -0.18 11.60
CA ALA A 38 -6.42 0.58 10.64
C ALA A 38 -5.66 -0.29 9.62
N ARG A 39 -5.45 -1.57 9.92
CA ARG A 39 -4.62 -2.51 9.14
C ARG A 39 -4.91 -2.51 7.64
N PRO A 40 -6.18 -2.64 7.16
CA PRO A 40 -6.44 -2.74 5.72
C PRO A 40 -5.95 -1.52 4.92
N GLU A 41 -6.06 -0.32 5.49
CA GLU A 41 -5.60 0.92 4.87
C GLU A 41 -4.08 1.05 4.94
N LEU A 42 -3.49 0.71 6.11
CA LEU A 42 -2.05 0.80 6.33
C LEU A 42 -1.28 -0.24 5.50
N GLU A 43 -1.74 -1.48 5.38
CA GLU A 43 -1.12 -2.50 4.52
C GLU A 43 -1.03 -2.03 3.07
N ARG A 44 -2.04 -1.32 2.62
CA ARG A 44 -2.16 -0.89 1.23
C ARG A 44 -1.32 0.36 0.93
N TYR A 45 -1.34 1.35 1.82
CA TYR A 45 -0.75 2.65 1.53
C TYR A 45 0.44 3.04 2.44
N ALA A 46 0.60 2.40 3.60
CA ALA A 46 1.66 2.72 4.56
C ALA A 46 2.20 1.48 5.30
N PRO A 47 2.65 0.41 4.60
CA PRO A 47 3.08 -0.83 5.25
C PRO A 47 4.25 -0.65 6.22
N GLY A 48 5.14 0.32 5.98
CA GLY A 48 6.22 0.66 6.89
C GLY A 48 5.72 1.21 8.24
N GLU A 49 4.68 2.05 8.21
CA GLU A 49 4.05 2.58 9.41
C GLU A 49 3.34 1.47 10.22
N LEU A 50 2.66 0.54 9.52
CA LEU A 50 2.05 -0.62 10.17
C LEU A 50 3.10 -1.48 10.87
N ALA A 51 4.20 -1.79 10.22
CA ALA A 51 5.29 -2.57 10.81
C ALA A 51 5.89 -1.87 12.04
N ALA A 52 6.00 -0.54 12.02
CA ALA A 52 6.48 0.24 13.16
C ALA A 52 5.50 0.19 14.34
N LEU A 53 4.18 0.27 14.09
CA LEU A 53 3.16 0.13 15.12
C LEU A 53 3.18 -1.25 15.77
N GLU A 54 3.25 -2.32 14.97
CA GLU A 54 3.32 -3.70 15.45
C GLU A 54 4.59 -3.95 16.28
N ALA A 55 5.72 -3.41 15.85
CA ALA A 55 6.97 -3.50 16.60
C ALA A 55 6.87 -2.78 17.96
N ALA A 56 6.23 -1.62 18.02
CA ALA A 56 6.03 -0.87 19.25
C ALA A 56 5.11 -1.61 20.24
N VAL A 57 4.01 -2.22 19.78
CA VAL A 57 3.15 -3.06 20.63
C VAL A 57 3.89 -4.28 21.14
N LYS A 58 4.68 -4.93 20.28
CA LYS A 58 5.51 -6.08 20.70
C LYS A 58 6.51 -5.70 21.79
N LEU A 59 7.14 -4.53 21.68
CA LEU A 59 8.06 -4.01 22.71
C LEU A 59 7.31 -3.73 24.02
N ALA A 60 6.17 -3.07 23.97
CA ALA A 60 5.37 -2.77 25.15
C ALA A 60 4.92 -4.06 25.88
N ARG A 61 4.55 -5.11 25.14
CA ARG A 61 4.27 -6.44 25.72
C ARG A 61 5.46 -7.08 26.40
N ALA A 62 6.64 -6.94 25.80
CA ALA A 62 7.88 -7.43 26.44
C ALA A 62 8.16 -6.69 27.75
N GLN A 63 7.87 -5.39 27.84
CA GLN A 63 7.96 -4.61 29.07
C GLN A 63 6.98 -5.12 30.15
N VAL A 64 5.72 -5.44 29.78
CA VAL A 64 4.76 -6.08 30.72
C VAL A 64 5.34 -7.38 31.26
N THR A 65 5.87 -8.26 30.41
CA THR A 65 6.45 -9.54 30.81
C THR A 65 7.65 -9.37 31.77
N GLN A 66 8.36 -8.24 31.66
CA GLN A 66 9.50 -7.89 32.53
C GLN A 66 9.08 -7.15 33.81
N GLY A 67 7.79 -6.87 34.00
CA GLY A 67 7.28 -6.13 35.15
C GLY A 67 7.42 -4.60 35.03
N HIS A 68 7.79 -4.09 33.84
CA HIS A 68 7.93 -2.65 33.56
C HIS A 68 6.58 -2.05 33.13
N TYR A 69 5.60 -2.18 33.99
CA TYR A 69 4.19 -1.83 33.67
C TYR A 69 3.97 -0.35 33.38
N THR A 70 4.72 0.54 34.04
CA THR A 70 4.59 2.00 33.81
C THR A 70 5.05 2.42 32.42
N GLU A 71 6.16 1.85 31.94
CA GLU A 71 6.71 2.09 30.62
C GLU A 71 5.79 1.49 29.56
N ALA A 72 5.30 0.27 29.77
CA ALA A 72 4.36 -0.39 28.89
C ALA A 72 3.06 0.39 28.75
N LEU A 73 2.50 0.87 29.88
CA LEU A 73 1.29 1.71 29.88
C LEU A 73 1.49 3.00 29.09
N LYS A 74 2.61 3.69 29.30
CA LYS A 74 2.94 4.92 28.57
C LYS A 74 3.04 4.67 27.06
N GLU A 75 3.71 3.61 26.65
CA GLU A 75 3.80 3.24 25.23
C GLU A 75 2.44 2.88 24.65
N ALA A 76 1.63 2.08 25.35
CA ALA A 76 0.30 1.70 24.91
C ALA A 76 -0.63 2.92 24.77
N GLN A 77 -0.60 3.85 25.73
CA GLN A 77 -1.39 5.09 25.69
C GLN A 77 -0.99 6.02 24.54
N ALA A 78 0.24 5.92 24.02
CA ALA A 78 0.68 6.69 22.86
C ALA A 78 0.20 6.09 21.52
N MET A 79 -0.24 4.82 21.48
CA MET A 79 -0.61 4.12 20.23
C MET A 79 -1.75 4.80 19.46
N PRO A 80 -2.85 5.28 20.08
CA PRO A 80 -3.92 5.94 19.34
C PRO A 80 -3.45 7.17 18.54
N ALA A 81 -2.51 7.93 19.09
CA ALA A 81 -1.93 9.05 18.36
C ALA A 81 -1.04 8.60 17.20
N ARG A 82 -0.24 7.54 17.40
CA ARG A 82 0.60 6.95 16.36
C ARG A 82 -0.22 6.34 15.23
N VAL A 83 -1.31 5.64 15.54
CA VAL A 83 -2.24 5.08 14.54
C VAL A 83 -2.84 6.21 13.69
N ARG A 84 -3.31 7.29 14.31
CA ARG A 84 -3.83 8.46 13.57
C ARG A 84 -2.76 9.09 12.67
N ALA A 85 -1.53 9.21 13.12
CA ALA A 85 -0.42 9.73 12.30
C ALA A 85 -0.13 8.79 11.11
N ALA A 86 -0.10 7.49 11.32
CA ALA A 86 0.09 6.49 10.26
C ALA A 86 -1.04 6.54 9.22
N LEU A 87 -2.30 6.67 9.66
CA LEU A 87 -3.44 6.84 8.76
C LEU A 87 -3.37 8.14 7.95
N ALA A 88 -2.85 9.23 8.53
CA ALA A 88 -2.63 10.46 7.78
C ALA A 88 -1.58 10.28 6.67
N VAL A 89 -0.50 9.53 6.94
CA VAL A 89 0.50 9.16 5.90
C VAL A 89 -0.15 8.31 4.81
N ALA A 90 -0.96 7.32 5.19
CA ALA A 90 -1.68 6.47 4.23
C ALA A 90 -2.63 7.29 3.34
N ALA A 91 -3.37 8.23 3.92
CA ALA A 91 -4.26 9.12 3.19
C ALA A 91 -3.50 9.99 2.17
N GLY A 92 -2.37 10.58 2.56
CA GLY A 92 -1.53 11.36 1.64
C GLY A 92 -1.04 10.52 0.45
N ARG A 93 -0.57 9.31 0.68
CA ARG A 93 -0.14 8.39 -0.40
C ARG A 93 -1.28 7.99 -1.32
N LYS A 94 -2.46 7.77 -0.77
CA LYS A 94 -3.66 7.46 -1.56
C LYS A 94 -4.04 8.63 -2.49
N GLU A 95 -3.92 9.86 -2.02
CA GLU A 95 -4.14 11.06 -2.84
C GLU A 95 -3.10 11.18 -3.95
N GLU A 96 -1.81 10.94 -3.65
CA GLU A 96 -0.74 10.91 -4.65
C GLU A 96 -1.02 9.85 -5.74
N GLU A 97 -1.42 8.64 -5.35
CA GLU A 97 -1.78 7.59 -6.29
C GLU A 97 -3.04 7.93 -7.10
N ALA A 98 -4.03 8.60 -6.51
CA ALA A 98 -5.20 9.07 -7.24
C ALA A 98 -4.83 10.11 -8.32
N ALA A 99 -3.87 10.98 -8.04
CA ALA A 99 -3.33 11.90 -9.03
C ALA A 99 -2.61 11.18 -10.19
N VAL A 100 -1.83 10.13 -9.88
CA VAL A 100 -1.21 9.27 -10.90
C VAL A 100 -2.28 8.56 -11.74
N TRP A 101 -3.31 8.02 -11.10
CA TRP A 101 -4.43 7.38 -11.80
C TRP A 101 -5.09 8.30 -12.81
N LYS A 102 -5.28 9.57 -12.46
CA LYS A 102 -5.86 10.56 -13.38
C LYS A 102 -5.06 10.67 -14.68
N GLY A 103 -3.73 10.72 -14.60
CA GLY A 103 -2.85 10.73 -15.77
C GLY A 103 -2.97 9.44 -16.60
N LEU A 104 -3.00 8.27 -15.93
CA LEU A 104 -3.19 6.98 -16.60
C LEU A 104 -4.55 6.88 -17.29
N ALA A 105 -5.61 7.37 -16.64
CA ALA A 105 -6.98 7.36 -17.20
C ALA A 105 -7.12 8.20 -18.49
N GLU A 106 -6.26 9.18 -18.67
CA GLU A 106 -6.21 9.97 -19.90
C GLU A 106 -5.30 9.34 -20.97
N SER A 107 -4.13 8.81 -20.56
CA SER A 107 -3.09 8.38 -21.50
C SER A 107 -3.33 6.96 -22.04
N VAL A 108 -3.69 6.01 -21.18
CA VAL A 108 -3.80 4.60 -21.56
C VAL A 108 -4.88 4.33 -22.61
N PRO A 109 -6.12 4.85 -22.48
CA PRO A 109 -7.14 4.66 -23.52
C PRO A 109 -6.73 5.23 -24.87
N ARG A 110 -6.10 6.41 -24.89
CA ARG A 110 -5.61 7.05 -26.13
C ARG A 110 -4.52 6.21 -26.80
N LEU A 111 -3.59 5.67 -26.00
CA LEU A 111 -2.54 4.79 -26.49
C LEU A 111 -3.15 3.52 -27.10
N GLN A 112 -4.09 2.88 -26.41
CA GLN A 112 -4.78 1.68 -26.92
C GLN A 112 -5.56 1.94 -28.19
N GLU A 113 -6.21 3.09 -28.32
CA GLU A 113 -6.91 3.52 -29.54
C GLU A 113 -5.94 3.74 -30.69
N THR A 114 -4.79 4.37 -30.44
CA THR A 114 -3.73 4.56 -31.45
C THR A 114 -3.19 3.22 -31.93
N ILE A 115 -2.98 2.26 -31.04
CA ILE A 115 -2.56 0.90 -31.37
C ILE A 115 -3.65 0.20 -32.22
N ALA A 116 -4.91 0.31 -31.82
CA ALA A 116 -6.03 -0.29 -32.57
C ALA A 116 -6.12 0.27 -33.99
N THR A 117 -5.98 1.59 -34.15
CA THR A 117 -5.94 2.24 -35.46
C THR A 117 -4.78 1.75 -36.31
N ARG A 118 -3.58 1.60 -35.70
CA ARG A 118 -2.42 1.05 -36.39
C ARG A 118 -2.63 -0.38 -36.87
N ILE A 119 -3.20 -1.24 -36.01
CA ILE A 119 -3.55 -2.60 -36.34
C ILE A 119 -4.54 -2.65 -37.52
N ALA A 120 -5.59 -1.84 -37.49
CA ALA A 120 -6.58 -1.76 -38.56
C ALA A 120 -5.92 -1.35 -39.89
N TRP A 121 -5.02 -0.35 -39.86
CA TRP A 121 -4.28 0.10 -41.05
C TRP A 121 -3.38 -1.02 -41.60
N LEU A 122 -2.61 -1.73 -40.75
CA LEU A 122 -1.74 -2.83 -41.17
C LEU A 122 -2.55 -4.00 -41.80
N THR A 123 -3.72 -4.28 -41.25
CA THR A 123 -4.62 -5.30 -41.80
C THR A 123 -5.08 -4.94 -43.23
N GLY A 124 -5.41 -3.68 -43.48
CA GLY A 124 -5.83 -3.22 -44.81
C GLY A 124 -4.69 -3.06 -45.81
N ALA A 125 -3.49 -2.69 -45.34
CA ALA A 125 -2.34 -2.46 -46.21
C ALA A 125 -1.63 -3.71 -46.69
N GLN A 126 -1.95 -4.89 -46.13
CA GLN A 126 -1.31 -6.18 -46.42
C GLN A 126 0.24 -6.17 -46.33
N ARG A 127 0.77 -5.21 -45.53
CA ARG A 127 2.21 -5.03 -45.38
C ARG A 127 2.56 -4.83 -43.92
N LEU A 128 3.27 -5.79 -43.37
CA LEU A 128 3.70 -5.77 -41.97
C LEU A 128 4.98 -4.94 -41.75
N PRO A 129 5.22 -4.41 -40.53
CA PRO A 129 6.48 -3.79 -40.15
C PRO A 129 7.67 -4.73 -40.34
N ARG A 130 8.87 -4.15 -40.54
CA ARG A 130 10.09 -4.97 -40.68
C ARG A 130 10.31 -5.81 -39.42
N GLY A 131 10.54 -7.11 -39.62
CA GLY A 131 10.81 -8.06 -38.54
C GLY A 131 9.54 -8.63 -37.87
N MET A 132 8.35 -8.31 -38.37
CA MET A 132 7.09 -8.87 -37.91
C MET A 132 6.53 -9.83 -39.00
N ASP A 133 6.26 -11.05 -38.59
CA ASP A 133 5.53 -12.04 -39.40
C ASP A 133 4.03 -12.04 -39.07
N GLU A 134 3.26 -12.82 -39.76
CA GLU A 134 1.81 -12.90 -39.60
C GLU A 134 1.40 -13.46 -38.24
N ALA A 135 2.19 -14.39 -37.68
CA ALA A 135 1.97 -14.96 -36.37
C ALA A 135 2.22 -13.89 -35.26
N GLY A 136 3.31 -13.13 -35.38
CA GLY A 136 3.62 -11.99 -34.48
C GLY A 136 2.56 -10.90 -34.52
N PHE A 137 2.02 -10.62 -35.71
CA PHE A 137 0.93 -9.66 -35.87
C PHE A 137 -0.38 -10.16 -35.22
N ALA A 138 -0.73 -11.44 -35.43
CA ALA A 138 -1.90 -12.04 -34.78
C ALA A 138 -1.76 -12.01 -33.23
N ALA A 139 -0.56 -12.34 -32.73
CA ALA A 139 -0.25 -12.25 -31.31
C ALA A 139 -0.40 -10.80 -30.77
N GLY A 140 0.07 -9.80 -31.52
CA GLY A 140 -0.09 -8.39 -31.14
C GLY A 140 -1.55 -7.94 -31.04
N ARG A 141 -2.42 -8.45 -31.92
CA ARG A 141 -3.87 -8.21 -31.85
C ARG A 141 -4.48 -8.82 -30.58
N ALA A 142 -4.14 -10.06 -30.28
CA ALA A 142 -4.61 -10.73 -29.07
C ALA A 142 -4.10 -10.04 -27.79
N GLU A 143 -2.86 -9.57 -27.82
CA GLU A 143 -2.27 -8.80 -26.71
C GLU A 143 -3.01 -7.49 -26.45
N LEU A 144 -3.39 -6.73 -27.50
CA LEU A 144 -4.19 -5.52 -27.33
C LEU A 144 -5.53 -5.82 -26.62
N GLU A 145 -6.23 -6.87 -27.01
CA GLU A 145 -7.49 -7.24 -26.35
C GLU A 145 -7.28 -7.64 -24.88
N SER A 146 -6.20 -8.35 -24.58
CA SER A 146 -5.81 -8.66 -23.19
C SER A 146 -5.53 -7.39 -22.38
N LEU A 147 -4.81 -6.42 -22.97
CA LEU A 147 -4.50 -5.14 -22.32
C LEU A 147 -5.76 -4.30 -22.08
N LYS A 148 -6.72 -4.31 -22.99
CA LYS A 148 -8.04 -3.66 -22.79
C LYS A 148 -8.80 -4.29 -21.62
N GLY A 149 -8.79 -5.62 -21.53
CA GLY A 149 -9.37 -6.35 -20.41
C GLY A 149 -8.73 -5.99 -19.07
N ALA A 150 -7.39 -5.95 -19.03
CA ALA A 150 -6.63 -5.56 -17.83
C ALA A 150 -6.91 -4.10 -17.43
N TRP A 151 -7.03 -3.18 -18.41
CA TRP A 151 -7.41 -1.80 -18.17
C TRP A 151 -8.83 -1.67 -17.59
N ALA A 152 -9.78 -2.44 -18.09
CA ALA A 152 -11.14 -2.48 -17.54
C ALA A 152 -11.13 -2.96 -16.08
N GLY A 153 -10.30 -3.96 -15.74
CA GLY A 153 -10.07 -4.41 -14.37
C GLY A 153 -9.48 -3.33 -13.47
N ALA A 154 -8.45 -2.62 -13.94
CA ALA A 154 -7.85 -1.50 -13.21
C ALA A 154 -8.87 -0.37 -12.95
N SER A 155 -9.68 -0.05 -13.97
CA SER A 155 -10.74 0.95 -13.83
C SER A 155 -11.84 0.52 -12.85
N ALA A 156 -12.15 -0.77 -12.78
CA ALA A 156 -13.08 -1.31 -11.79
C ALA A 156 -12.51 -1.24 -10.36
N ALA A 157 -11.22 -1.55 -10.17
CA ALA A 157 -10.52 -1.42 -8.90
C ALA A 157 -10.55 0.03 -8.40
N PHE A 158 -10.27 1.01 -9.27
CA PHE A 158 -10.35 2.43 -8.91
C PHE A 158 -11.75 2.83 -8.45
N ARG A 159 -12.79 2.44 -9.20
CA ARG A 159 -14.19 2.72 -8.83
C ARG A 159 -14.60 2.04 -7.53
N GLY A 160 -13.99 0.89 -7.21
CA GLY A 160 -14.15 0.18 -5.95
C GLY A 160 -13.35 0.78 -4.79
N GLY A 161 -12.59 1.86 -5.02
CA GLY A 161 -11.78 2.52 -3.99
C GLY A 161 -10.39 1.90 -3.78
N ASP A 162 -10.01 0.87 -4.54
CA ASP A 162 -8.69 0.26 -4.51
C ASP A 162 -7.73 0.98 -5.47
N VAL A 163 -7.33 2.19 -5.06
CA VAL A 163 -6.49 3.07 -5.88
C VAL A 163 -5.11 2.46 -6.12
N ALA A 164 -4.52 1.81 -5.12
CA ALA A 164 -3.20 1.20 -5.23
C ALA A 164 -3.15 0.10 -6.30
N THR A 165 -4.12 -0.82 -6.29
CA THR A 165 -4.23 -1.85 -7.34
C THR A 165 -4.51 -1.24 -8.71
N ALA A 166 -5.38 -0.22 -8.79
CA ALA A 166 -5.68 0.47 -10.04
C ALA A 166 -4.43 1.10 -10.66
N VAL A 167 -3.65 1.83 -9.88
CA VAL A 167 -2.42 2.50 -10.35
C VAL A 167 -1.36 1.48 -10.77
N ARG A 168 -1.14 0.43 -9.96
CA ARG A 168 -0.18 -0.62 -10.28
C ARG A 168 -0.54 -1.30 -11.61
N THR A 169 -1.78 -1.78 -11.74
CA THR A 169 -2.24 -2.45 -12.97
C THR A 169 -2.27 -1.48 -14.15
N GLY A 170 -2.68 -0.23 -13.92
CA GLY A 170 -2.69 0.82 -14.96
C GLY A 170 -1.30 1.10 -15.54
N ARG A 171 -0.25 1.19 -14.70
CA ARG A 171 1.14 1.32 -15.13
C ARG A 171 1.61 0.11 -15.93
N GLU A 172 1.32 -1.10 -15.45
CA GLU A 172 1.65 -2.33 -16.18
C GLU A 172 1.00 -2.37 -17.58
N VAL A 173 -0.26 -1.94 -17.68
CA VAL A 173 -0.96 -1.84 -18.97
C VAL A 173 -0.33 -0.78 -19.85
N GLN A 174 0.03 0.38 -19.31
CA GLN A 174 0.70 1.43 -20.06
C GLN A 174 2.03 0.93 -20.63
N ASP A 175 2.91 0.37 -19.77
CA ASP A 175 4.23 -0.11 -20.19
C ASP A 175 4.14 -1.18 -21.29
N LYS A 176 3.23 -2.16 -21.14
CA LYS A 176 3.01 -3.20 -22.15
C LYS A 176 2.42 -2.63 -23.43
N SER A 177 1.53 -1.63 -23.35
CA SER A 177 0.98 -0.97 -24.52
C SER A 177 2.05 -0.19 -25.29
N GLU A 178 2.99 0.47 -24.61
CA GLU A 178 4.12 1.15 -25.22
C GLU A 178 5.05 0.17 -25.96
N VAL A 179 5.33 -0.99 -25.36
CA VAL A 179 6.09 -2.07 -26.01
C VAL A 179 5.37 -2.58 -27.26
N LEU A 180 4.06 -2.82 -27.17
CA LEU A 180 3.27 -3.25 -28.32
C LEU A 180 3.25 -2.19 -29.42
N ALA A 181 3.06 -0.92 -29.08
CA ALA A 181 3.11 0.21 -30.03
C ALA A 181 4.43 0.23 -30.80
N THR A 182 5.55 0.08 -30.09
CA THR A 182 6.89 0.05 -30.68
C THR A 182 7.05 -1.14 -31.65
N ARG A 183 6.60 -2.33 -31.28
CA ARG A 183 6.61 -3.52 -32.16
C ARG A 183 5.79 -3.32 -33.44
N LEU A 184 4.69 -2.57 -33.35
CA LEU A 184 3.84 -2.22 -34.50
C LEU A 184 4.39 -1.05 -35.32
N GLY A 185 5.58 -0.54 -34.99
CA GLY A 185 6.27 0.54 -35.71
C GLY A 185 5.69 1.93 -35.44
N LEU A 186 5.06 2.15 -34.29
CA LEU A 186 4.66 3.45 -33.81
C LEU A 186 5.82 4.13 -33.07
N ALA A 187 6.09 5.41 -33.34
CA ALA A 187 7.06 6.20 -32.62
C ALA A 187 6.41 6.77 -31.35
N LEU A 188 6.91 6.41 -30.16
CA LEU A 188 6.34 6.84 -28.87
C LEU A 188 6.40 8.36 -28.66
N SER A 189 7.36 9.06 -29.27
CA SER A 189 7.47 10.52 -29.21
C SER A 189 6.25 11.27 -29.74
N SER A 190 5.43 10.61 -30.54
CA SER A 190 4.19 11.20 -31.09
C SER A 190 2.96 10.92 -30.22
N ILE A 191 3.07 10.07 -29.18
CA ILE A 191 1.94 9.56 -28.41
C ILE A 191 2.00 10.03 -26.96
N SER A 192 3.19 10.26 -26.42
CA SER A 192 3.43 10.66 -25.04
C SER A 192 3.52 12.18 -24.92
N GLY A 193 2.43 12.83 -24.50
CA GLY A 193 2.55 14.12 -23.82
C GLY A 193 3.41 13.97 -22.55
N PRO A 194 3.95 15.06 -21.98
CA PRO A 194 4.79 15.00 -20.79
C PRO A 194 4.07 14.29 -19.65
N ILE A 195 4.61 13.14 -19.20
CA ILE A 195 4.08 12.39 -18.07
C ILE A 195 4.50 13.12 -16.79
N PRO A 196 3.57 13.69 -15.99
CA PRO A 196 3.93 14.25 -14.70
C PRO A 196 4.42 13.12 -13.77
N GLY A 197 5.70 13.21 -13.35
CA GLY A 197 6.25 12.30 -12.34
C GLY A 197 7.29 11.28 -12.81
N ARG A 198 7.73 11.31 -14.07
CA ARG A 198 8.92 10.57 -14.52
C ARG A 198 10.12 11.52 -14.49
N SER A 199 10.85 11.58 -13.36
CA SER A 199 12.19 12.17 -13.34
C SER A 199 13.16 11.24 -14.07
N PRO A 200 14.17 11.80 -14.80
CA PRO A 200 15.17 11.04 -15.53
C PRO A 200 16.06 10.22 -14.62
#